data_5a8493dc0b373ab8122101e75d485db5
#
_entry.id   5a8493dc0b373ab8122101e75d485db5
#
_cell.length_a   1.000
_cell.length_b   1.000
_cell.length_c   1.000
_cell.angle_alpha   90.00
_cell.angle_beta   90.00
_cell.angle_gamma   90.00
#
_symmetry.space_group_name_H-M   'P 1'
#
loop_
_entity.id
_entity.type
_entity.pdbx_description
1 polymer ?
#
loop_
_entity_poly.entity_id
_entity_poly.type
_entity_poly.pdbx_seq_one_letter_code
_entity_poly.pdbx_strand_id
1 'polypeptide(L)'
;RVLAMKAAFHGRTSLAVTVTDNPAIQAPVNKSDKISFVELNDVEALREELHKGEYAAVIIEPIQGVGGIQVASDEFLMAAREECDATGTMLICDEIQAGYGRSGNVFSHQWSGVKADIITLAKGIANGFPVGAIIISPEIPAKKGMLGTTFGGSHLACAAAIAVADVVKAENLVENARKMGEKIVEGIKG
;
A
#
# COMPACT_ATOMS: atom_id res chain seq x y z
N ARG A 1 -6.80 -15.82 -6.51
CA ARG A 1 -7.01 -14.53 -7.19
C ARG A 1 -6.53 -13.39 -6.32
N VAL A 2 -6.34 -12.21 -6.92
CA VAL A 2 -6.07 -10.96 -6.20
C VAL A 2 -7.08 -9.92 -6.67
N LEU A 3 -7.65 -9.18 -5.71
CA LEU A 3 -8.52 -8.05 -5.97
C LEU A 3 -7.70 -6.76 -5.86
N ALA A 4 -7.81 -5.88 -6.83
CA ALA A 4 -7.13 -4.58 -6.86
C ALA A 4 -8.12 -3.45 -7.16
N MET A 5 -7.68 -2.21 -7.02
CA MET A 5 -8.54 -1.06 -7.25
C MET A 5 -8.35 -0.51 -8.66
N LYS A 6 -9.41 0.01 -9.25
CA LYS A 6 -9.34 0.81 -10.49
C LYS A 6 -8.41 2.00 -10.29
N ALA A 7 -7.76 2.43 -11.37
CA ALA A 7 -6.75 3.50 -11.38
C ALA A 7 -5.53 3.26 -10.47
N ALA A 8 -5.38 2.07 -9.86
CA ALA A 8 -4.25 1.74 -8.99
C ALA A 8 -2.94 1.58 -9.77
N PHE A 9 -1.83 1.88 -9.09
CA PHE A 9 -0.48 1.65 -9.60
C PHE A 9 0.40 0.99 -8.53
N HIS A 10 0.78 -0.28 -8.78
CA HIS A 10 1.57 -1.08 -7.83
C HIS A 10 2.99 -1.40 -8.33
N GLY A 11 3.37 -0.90 -9.50
CA GLY A 11 4.71 -1.09 -10.04
C GLY A 11 4.76 -1.70 -11.43
N ARG A 12 5.98 -2.10 -11.85
CA ARG A 12 6.29 -2.57 -13.20
C ARG A 12 6.90 -3.97 -13.26
N THR A 13 7.16 -4.61 -12.14
CA THR A 13 7.54 -6.03 -12.14
C THR A 13 6.34 -6.89 -12.51
N SER A 14 6.55 -8.13 -12.92
CA SER A 14 5.53 -8.94 -13.58
C SER A 14 4.19 -8.96 -12.85
N LEU A 15 4.14 -9.37 -11.58
CA LEU A 15 2.88 -9.41 -10.83
C LEU A 15 2.38 -8.01 -10.45
N ALA A 16 3.28 -7.08 -10.13
CA ALA A 16 2.91 -5.72 -9.79
C ALA A 16 2.24 -4.98 -10.95
N VAL A 17 2.71 -5.20 -12.20
CA VAL A 17 2.06 -4.61 -13.37
C VAL A 17 0.71 -5.27 -13.68
N THR A 18 0.53 -6.54 -13.28
CA THR A 18 -0.75 -7.23 -13.47
C THR A 18 -1.86 -6.67 -12.58
N VAL A 19 -1.53 -6.25 -11.35
CA VAL A 19 -2.47 -5.60 -10.41
C VAL A 19 -2.52 -4.07 -10.56
N THR A 20 -1.77 -3.51 -11.50
CA THR A 20 -1.84 -2.10 -11.90
C THR A 20 -2.92 -1.93 -12.96
N ASP A 21 -3.88 -1.04 -12.74
CA ASP A 21 -4.97 -0.80 -13.69
C ASP A 21 -4.51 0.14 -14.83
N ASN A 22 -3.60 -0.37 -15.66
CA ASN A 22 -3.13 0.33 -16.85
C ASN A 22 -2.75 -0.66 -17.96
N PRO A 23 -3.69 -1.02 -18.85
CA PRO A 23 -3.42 -1.96 -19.94
C PRO A 23 -2.30 -1.53 -20.89
N ALA A 24 -2.02 -0.24 -21.00
CA ALA A 24 -1.01 0.27 -21.93
C ALA A 24 0.43 -0.12 -21.54
N ILE A 25 0.66 -0.44 -20.26
CA ILE A 25 1.99 -0.85 -19.77
C ILE A 25 2.11 -2.36 -19.51
N GLN A 26 1.05 -3.13 -19.75
CA GLN A 26 1.04 -4.57 -19.58
C GLN A 26 1.48 -5.28 -20.84
N ALA A 27 2.60 -6.00 -20.81
CA ALA A 27 2.97 -6.93 -21.85
C ALA A 27 2.00 -8.13 -21.86
N PRO A 28 1.81 -8.82 -23.02
CA PRO A 28 0.92 -9.98 -23.11
C PRO A 28 1.17 -11.06 -22.06
N VAL A 29 2.43 -11.30 -21.70
CA VAL A 29 2.84 -12.26 -20.66
C VAL A 29 2.35 -11.90 -19.24
N ASN A 30 2.00 -10.64 -19.01
CA ASN A 30 1.52 -10.12 -17.72
C ASN A 30 -0.01 -10.08 -17.63
N LYS A 31 -0.73 -10.46 -18.68
CA LYS A 31 -2.19 -10.58 -18.63
C LYS A 31 -2.59 -11.81 -17.82
N SER A 32 -3.53 -11.66 -16.92
CA SER A 32 -3.99 -12.75 -16.05
C SER A 32 -5.49 -12.65 -15.80
N ASP A 33 -6.17 -13.79 -15.85
CA ASP A 33 -7.57 -13.95 -15.43
C ASP A 33 -7.72 -14.07 -13.90
N LYS A 34 -6.61 -14.03 -13.18
CA LYS A 34 -6.57 -14.16 -11.72
C LYS A 34 -6.66 -12.82 -10.98
N ILE A 35 -6.78 -11.72 -11.72
CA ILE A 35 -6.91 -10.37 -11.14
C ILE A 35 -8.30 -9.83 -11.47
N SER A 36 -8.93 -9.24 -10.47
CA SER A 36 -10.17 -8.47 -10.62
C SER A 36 -9.96 -7.05 -10.11
N PHE A 37 -10.77 -6.12 -10.60
CA PHE A 37 -10.70 -4.72 -10.20
C PHE A 37 -12.08 -4.22 -9.78
N VAL A 38 -12.13 -3.47 -8.69
CA VAL A 38 -13.31 -2.70 -8.25
C VAL A 38 -12.96 -1.22 -8.14
N GLU A 39 -13.97 -0.35 -8.22
CA GLU A 39 -13.75 1.08 -8.01
C GLU A 39 -13.33 1.34 -6.56
N LEU A 40 -12.42 2.31 -6.37
CA LEU A 40 -12.07 2.77 -5.04
C LEU A 40 -13.29 3.40 -4.39
N ASN A 41 -13.54 3.07 -3.13
CA ASN A 41 -14.70 3.52 -2.33
C ASN A 41 -16.04 2.87 -2.71
N ASP A 42 -16.08 1.89 -3.60
CA ASP A 42 -17.27 1.08 -3.83
C ASP A 42 -17.29 -0.13 -2.87
N VAL A 43 -17.88 0.10 -1.69
CA VAL A 43 -17.97 -0.90 -0.62
C VAL A 43 -18.80 -2.12 -1.04
N GLU A 44 -19.88 -1.91 -1.79
CA GLU A 44 -20.75 -3.00 -2.21
C GLU A 44 -20.04 -3.93 -3.22
N ALA A 45 -19.38 -3.36 -4.23
CA ALA A 45 -18.61 -4.14 -5.18
C ALA A 45 -17.45 -4.91 -4.50
N LEU A 46 -16.80 -4.30 -3.50
CA LEU A 46 -15.78 -4.96 -2.70
C LEU A 46 -16.34 -6.19 -1.97
N ARG A 47 -17.48 -6.05 -1.30
CA ARG A 47 -18.17 -7.13 -0.57
C ARG A 47 -18.59 -8.24 -1.52
N GLU A 48 -19.26 -7.90 -2.61
CA GLU A 48 -19.70 -8.87 -3.61
C GLU A 48 -18.53 -9.71 -4.16
N GLU A 49 -17.39 -9.08 -4.44
CA GLU A 49 -16.22 -9.80 -4.91
C GLU A 49 -15.65 -10.72 -3.83
N LEU A 50 -15.41 -10.23 -2.62
CA LEU A 50 -14.80 -11.00 -1.55
C LEU A 50 -15.64 -12.19 -1.10
N HIS A 51 -16.97 -12.04 -1.07
CA HIS A 51 -17.89 -13.13 -0.71
C HIS A 51 -17.91 -14.29 -1.72
N LYS A 52 -17.29 -14.14 -2.90
CA LYS A 52 -17.06 -15.27 -3.82
C LYS A 52 -16.10 -16.32 -3.24
N GLY A 53 -15.30 -15.94 -2.23
CA GLY A 53 -14.37 -16.83 -1.55
C GLY A 53 -13.18 -17.28 -2.42
N GLU A 54 -12.86 -16.51 -3.47
CA GLU A 54 -11.82 -16.87 -4.45
C GLU A 54 -10.52 -16.08 -4.30
N TYR A 55 -10.48 -15.08 -3.42
CA TYR A 55 -9.37 -14.15 -3.31
C TYR A 55 -8.39 -14.53 -2.20
N ALA A 56 -7.12 -14.61 -2.55
CA ALA A 56 -6.03 -14.76 -1.59
C ALA A 56 -5.64 -13.43 -0.94
N ALA A 57 -5.81 -12.33 -1.69
CA ALA A 57 -5.47 -11.00 -1.20
C ALA A 57 -6.29 -9.91 -1.90
N VAL A 58 -6.46 -8.80 -1.18
CA VAL A 58 -6.84 -7.49 -1.70
C VAL A 58 -5.63 -6.57 -1.59
N ILE A 59 -5.32 -5.80 -2.63
CA ILE A 59 -4.26 -4.79 -2.59
C ILE A 59 -4.85 -3.40 -2.81
N ILE A 60 -4.56 -2.47 -1.89
CA ILE A 60 -5.10 -1.10 -1.88
C ILE A 60 -3.96 -0.11 -1.66
N GLU A 61 -3.90 0.94 -2.49
CA GLU A 61 -3.24 2.18 -2.10
C GLU A 61 -4.23 2.98 -1.25
N PRO A 62 -4.00 3.25 0.04
CA PRO A 62 -4.91 4.08 0.84
C PRO A 62 -5.03 5.51 0.27
N ILE A 63 -4.00 5.96 -0.44
CA ILE A 63 -4.03 7.15 -1.28
C ILE A 63 -3.40 6.80 -2.63
N GLN A 64 -4.20 6.72 -3.68
CA GLN A 64 -3.72 6.45 -5.03
C GLN A 64 -2.96 7.66 -5.57
N GLY A 65 -1.64 7.54 -5.69
CA GLY A 65 -0.83 8.63 -6.20
C GLY A 65 -0.99 8.84 -7.71
N VAL A 66 -0.72 7.81 -8.48
CA VAL A 66 -0.79 7.84 -9.97
C VAL A 66 -2.24 7.98 -10.45
N GLY A 67 -3.19 7.44 -9.71
CA GLY A 67 -4.63 7.54 -9.99
C GLY A 67 -5.23 8.94 -9.80
N GLY A 68 -4.44 9.97 -9.46
CA GLY A 68 -4.89 11.35 -9.33
C GLY A 68 -5.21 11.77 -7.89
N ILE A 69 -4.45 11.27 -6.93
CA ILE A 69 -4.58 11.56 -5.49
C ILE A 69 -5.98 11.20 -4.97
N GLN A 70 -6.46 10.03 -5.36
CA GLN A 70 -7.72 9.48 -4.85
C GLN A 70 -7.51 8.89 -3.46
N VAL A 71 -8.32 9.30 -2.50
CA VAL A 71 -8.23 8.85 -1.11
C VAL A 71 -9.28 7.79 -0.84
N ALA A 72 -8.85 6.66 -0.29
CA ALA A 72 -9.77 5.66 0.25
C ALA A 72 -10.48 6.24 1.48
N SER A 73 -11.80 6.12 1.53
CA SER A 73 -12.56 6.54 2.70
C SER A 73 -12.31 5.61 3.88
N ASP A 74 -12.53 6.12 5.09
CA ASP A 74 -12.44 5.31 6.31
C ASP A 74 -13.41 4.13 6.26
N GLU A 75 -14.64 4.38 5.76
CA GLU A 75 -15.66 3.35 5.56
C GLU A 75 -15.16 2.23 4.65
N PHE A 76 -14.53 2.58 3.52
CA PHE A 76 -14.03 1.60 2.56
C PHE A 76 -12.89 0.76 3.15
N LEU A 77 -11.93 1.39 3.84
CA LEU A 77 -10.82 0.67 4.46
C LEU A 77 -11.27 -0.23 5.62
N MET A 78 -12.23 0.24 6.43
CA MET A 78 -12.83 -0.58 7.48
C MET A 78 -13.60 -1.78 6.90
N ALA A 79 -14.42 -1.56 5.87
CA ALA A 79 -15.11 -2.64 5.18
C ALA A 79 -14.12 -3.63 4.56
N ALA A 80 -13.04 -3.15 3.94
CA ALA A 80 -12.00 -4.03 3.39
C ALA A 80 -11.37 -4.90 4.47
N ARG A 81 -11.12 -4.37 5.68
CA ARG A 81 -10.57 -5.17 6.78
C ARG A 81 -11.58 -6.21 7.27
N GLU A 82 -12.82 -5.80 7.51
CA GLU A 82 -13.90 -6.67 7.99
C GLU A 82 -14.15 -7.84 7.02
N GLU A 83 -14.26 -7.54 5.74
CA GLU A 83 -14.51 -8.57 4.73
C GLU A 83 -13.29 -9.48 4.50
N CYS A 84 -12.08 -8.94 4.58
CA CYS A 84 -10.87 -9.75 4.54
C CYS A 84 -10.81 -10.73 5.73
N ASP A 85 -11.16 -10.29 6.93
CA ASP A 85 -11.22 -11.14 8.12
C ASP A 85 -12.29 -12.22 7.96
N ALA A 86 -13.48 -11.86 7.47
CA ALA A 86 -14.60 -12.79 7.30
C ALA A 86 -14.33 -13.87 6.24
N THR A 87 -13.56 -13.55 5.20
CA THR A 87 -13.30 -14.46 4.06
C THR A 87 -11.94 -15.14 4.10
N GLY A 88 -11.07 -14.79 5.08
CA GLY A 88 -9.71 -15.29 5.14
C GLY A 88 -8.80 -14.74 4.04
N THR A 89 -9.15 -13.59 3.49
CA THR A 89 -8.39 -12.88 2.45
C THR A 89 -7.35 -11.95 3.11
N MET A 90 -6.13 -11.85 2.58
CA MET A 90 -5.10 -10.95 3.11
C MET A 90 -5.32 -9.52 2.63
N LEU A 91 -5.28 -8.55 3.55
CA LEU A 91 -5.29 -7.12 3.22
C LEU A 91 -3.87 -6.60 3.04
N ILE A 92 -3.53 -6.15 1.83
CA ILE A 92 -2.25 -5.52 1.50
C ILE A 92 -2.46 -4.02 1.34
N CYS A 93 -1.82 -3.22 2.19
CA CYS A 93 -1.76 -1.77 2.01
C CYS A 93 -0.47 -1.38 1.29
N ASP A 94 -0.61 -0.80 0.10
CA ASP A 94 0.53 -0.26 -0.64
C ASP A 94 0.82 1.17 -0.17
N GLU A 95 1.81 1.27 0.71
CA GLU A 95 2.27 2.52 1.32
C GLU A 95 3.52 3.09 0.64
N ILE A 96 3.84 2.59 -0.56
CA ILE A 96 5.05 3.00 -1.29
C ILE A 96 5.08 4.51 -1.53
N GLN A 97 3.93 5.12 -1.80
CA GLN A 97 3.84 6.56 -2.05
C GLN A 97 3.26 7.34 -0.87
N ALA A 98 2.22 6.83 -0.22
CA ALA A 98 1.48 7.55 0.81
C ALA A 98 2.04 7.38 2.21
N GLY A 99 2.83 6.34 2.46
CA GLY A 99 3.39 6.02 3.77
C GLY A 99 4.64 6.80 4.15
N TYR A 100 5.26 6.35 5.19
CA TYR A 100 6.51 6.84 5.77
C TYR A 100 6.44 8.32 6.17
N GLY A 101 5.29 8.71 6.79
CA GLY A 101 5.07 10.04 7.33
C GLY A 101 4.42 11.05 6.38
N ARG A 102 4.29 10.74 5.08
CA ARG A 102 3.80 11.68 4.07
C ARG A 102 2.39 12.19 4.34
N SER A 103 1.50 11.36 4.83
CA SER A 103 0.09 11.70 5.10
C SER A 103 -0.15 12.27 6.50
N GLY A 104 0.88 12.44 7.33
CA GLY A 104 0.74 12.89 8.71
C GLY A 104 0.54 11.75 9.73
N ASN A 105 0.56 10.50 9.28
CA ASN A 105 0.76 9.28 10.06
C ASN A 105 1.96 8.51 9.50
N VAL A 106 2.50 7.55 10.24
CA VAL A 106 3.60 6.72 9.72
C VAL A 106 3.14 5.97 8.47
N PHE A 107 1.94 5.40 8.50
CA PHE A 107 1.28 4.81 7.34
C PHE A 107 -0.10 5.43 7.14
N SER A 108 -0.49 5.65 5.89
CA SER A 108 -1.73 6.36 5.57
C SER A 108 -2.99 5.59 5.99
N HIS A 109 -3.00 4.25 5.93
CA HIS A 109 -4.13 3.44 6.40
C HIS A 109 -4.41 3.57 7.90
N GLN A 110 -3.46 4.09 8.69
CA GLN A 110 -3.63 4.30 10.13
C GLN A 110 -4.67 5.39 10.46
N TRP A 111 -5.01 6.28 9.50
CA TRP A 111 -6.09 7.24 9.70
C TRP A 111 -7.43 6.55 9.93
N SER A 112 -7.69 5.44 9.25
CA SER A 112 -8.91 4.64 9.41
C SER A 112 -8.84 3.63 10.56
N GLY A 113 -7.72 3.55 11.28
CA GLY A 113 -7.51 2.61 12.38
C GLY A 113 -7.39 1.14 12.00
N VAL A 114 -7.37 0.83 10.70
CA VAL A 114 -7.24 -0.55 10.23
C VAL A 114 -5.81 -1.07 10.35
N LYS A 115 -5.67 -2.40 10.42
CA LYS A 115 -4.37 -3.08 10.36
C LYS A 115 -4.30 -3.89 9.07
N ALA A 116 -3.25 -3.65 8.29
CA ALA A 116 -2.96 -4.48 7.13
C ALA A 116 -2.22 -5.75 7.54
N ASP A 117 -2.42 -6.83 6.78
CA ASP A 117 -1.64 -8.06 6.94
C ASP A 117 -0.25 -7.91 6.31
N ILE A 118 -0.17 -7.14 5.23
CA ILE A 118 1.08 -6.81 4.55
C ILE A 118 1.09 -5.32 4.20
N ILE A 119 2.23 -4.67 4.43
CA ILE A 119 2.47 -3.28 4.04
C ILE A 119 3.67 -3.25 3.10
N THR A 120 3.52 -2.66 1.92
CA THR A 120 4.63 -2.47 0.96
C THR A 120 5.23 -1.08 1.09
N LEU A 121 6.55 -0.99 1.05
CA LEU A 121 7.32 0.23 1.27
C LEU A 121 8.42 0.40 0.22
N ALA A 122 8.63 1.63 -0.21
CA ALA A 122 9.76 2.03 -1.04
C ALA A 122 9.94 3.57 -0.99
N LYS A 123 10.45 4.18 -2.05
CA LYS A 123 10.56 5.63 -2.25
C LYS A 123 11.16 6.37 -1.05
N GLY A 124 10.31 6.93 -0.18
CA GLY A 124 10.74 7.71 0.98
C GLY A 124 11.52 6.95 2.05
N ILE A 125 11.45 5.61 2.07
CA ILE A 125 12.05 4.78 3.12
C ILE A 125 13.57 4.98 3.28
N ALA A 126 14.27 5.31 2.19
CA ALA A 126 15.73 5.51 2.21
C ALA A 126 16.17 6.78 1.45
N ASN A 127 15.26 7.77 1.33
CA ASN A 127 15.51 9.11 0.78
C ASN A 127 16.32 9.12 -0.54
N GLY A 128 15.92 8.26 -1.49
CA GLY A 128 16.52 8.18 -2.82
C GLY A 128 17.48 7.01 -3.02
N PHE A 129 17.92 6.32 -1.96
CA PHE A 129 18.64 5.05 -2.12
C PHE A 129 17.67 3.97 -2.63
N PRO A 130 18.01 3.20 -3.68
CA PRO A 130 17.12 2.17 -4.23
C PRO A 130 16.89 1.04 -3.25
N VAL A 131 15.70 0.96 -2.67
CA VAL A 131 15.29 -0.10 -1.76
C VAL A 131 13.77 -0.21 -1.73
N GLY A 132 13.29 -1.43 -1.56
CA GLY A 132 11.91 -1.74 -1.21
C GLY A 132 11.90 -2.66 0.00
N ALA A 133 10.83 -2.60 0.79
CA ALA A 133 10.62 -3.44 1.94
C ALA A 133 9.15 -3.84 2.05
N ILE A 134 8.89 -4.90 2.79
CA ILE A 134 7.56 -5.30 3.22
C ILE A 134 7.54 -5.51 4.72
N ILE A 135 6.44 -5.11 5.35
CA ILE A 135 6.13 -5.49 6.73
C ILE A 135 5.01 -6.52 6.64
N ILE A 136 5.19 -7.64 7.33
CA ILE A 136 4.27 -8.77 7.27
C ILE A 136 3.76 -9.03 8.68
N SER A 137 2.44 -9.27 8.83
CA SER A 137 1.83 -9.65 10.10
C SER A 137 2.50 -10.91 10.68
N PRO A 138 2.74 -10.96 11.99
CA PRO A 138 3.27 -12.16 12.63
C PRO A 138 2.35 -13.39 12.52
N GLU A 139 1.09 -13.19 12.15
CA GLU A 139 0.13 -14.27 11.89
C GLU A 139 0.42 -15.03 10.60
N ILE A 140 1.17 -14.42 9.68
CA ILE A 140 1.62 -15.09 8.45
C ILE A 140 2.92 -15.85 8.75
N PRO A 141 2.90 -17.20 8.75
CA PRO A 141 4.05 -17.96 9.17
C PRO A 141 5.21 -17.84 8.18
N ALA A 142 6.36 -17.39 8.65
CA ALA A 142 7.59 -17.38 7.87
C ALA A 142 8.11 -18.82 7.66
N LYS A 143 8.44 -19.15 6.40
CA LYS A 143 9.03 -20.44 6.04
C LYS A 143 10.36 -20.20 5.32
N LYS A 144 11.39 -20.99 5.67
CA LYS A 144 12.69 -20.93 4.98
C LYS A 144 12.51 -21.17 3.48
N GLY A 145 13.04 -20.25 2.66
CA GLY A 145 12.94 -20.33 1.20
C GLY A 145 11.63 -19.79 0.62
N MET A 146 10.70 -19.27 1.42
CA MET A 146 9.46 -18.68 0.95
C MET A 146 9.70 -17.39 0.14
N LEU A 147 10.64 -16.58 0.58
CA LEU A 147 11.07 -15.36 -0.08
C LEU A 147 12.56 -15.44 -0.36
N GLY A 148 12.99 -14.89 -1.49
CA GLY A 148 14.39 -14.85 -1.87
C GLY A 148 14.71 -13.64 -2.72
N THR A 149 15.82 -12.98 -2.41
CA THR A 149 16.34 -11.86 -3.18
C THR A 149 17.85 -11.77 -3.00
N THR A 150 18.58 -11.51 -4.08
CA THR A 150 20.05 -11.43 -4.02
C THR A 150 20.52 -10.24 -3.19
N PHE A 151 19.84 -9.10 -3.26
CA PHE A 151 20.22 -7.89 -2.55
C PHE A 151 19.35 -7.60 -1.31
N GLY A 152 18.47 -8.52 -0.91
CA GLY A 152 17.64 -8.35 0.29
C GLY A 152 18.51 -8.24 1.54
N GLY A 153 18.22 -7.23 2.36
CA GLY A 153 19.03 -6.94 3.55
C GLY A 153 20.41 -6.35 3.25
N SER A 154 20.60 -5.75 2.05
CA SER A 154 21.83 -5.02 1.73
C SER A 154 22.20 -4.03 2.84
N HIS A 155 23.44 -4.09 3.34
CA HIS A 155 23.91 -3.25 4.44
C HIS A 155 23.76 -1.75 4.13
N LEU A 156 24.03 -1.31 2.89
CA LEU A 156 23.89 0.09 2.48
C LEU A 156 22.42 0.52 2.48
N ALA A 157 21.53 -0.33 1.96
CA ALA A 157 20.10 -0.04 1.95
C ALA A 157 19.53 0.05 3.37
N CYS A 158 19.91 -0.91 4.25
CA CYS A 158 19.47 -0.90 5.64
C CYS A 158 20.02 0.32 6.40
N ALA A 159 21.30 0.66 6.22
CA ALA A 159 21.90 1.84 6.84
C ALA A 159 21.20 3.15 6.40
N ALA A 160 20.91 3.28 5.10
CA ALA A 160 20.17 4.43 4.58
C ALA A 160 18.74 4.52 5.16
N ALA A 161 18.02 3.39 5.21
CA ALA A 161 16.68 3.34 5.76
C ALA A 161 16.64 3.65 7.27
N ILE A 162 17.61 3.15 8.05
CA ILE A 162 17.75 3.46 9.48
C ILE A 162 18.01 4.95 9.68
N ALA A 163 18.95 5.53 8.94
CA ALA A 163 19.28 6.95 9.04
C ALA A 163 18.04 7.83 8.75
N VAL A 164 17.24 7.47 7.74
CA VAL A 164 16.00 8.19 7.43
C VAL A 164 14.99 8.05 8.57
N ALA A 165 14.81 6.84 9.11
CA ALA A 165 13.89 6.61 10.23
C ALA A 165 14.29 7.42 11.47
N ASP A 166 15.59 7.51 11.78
CA ASP A 166 16.12 8.27 12.89
C ASP A 166 15.84 9.78 12.72
N VAL A 167 16.06 10.33 11.52
CA VAL A 167 15.76 11.74 11.22
C VAL A 167 14.26 12.01 11.32
N VAL A 168 13.42 11.17 10.70
CA VAL A 168 11.96 11.32 10.75
C VAL A 168 11.46 11.37 12.20
N LYS A 169 12.03 10.53 13.06
CA LYS A 169 11.69 10.48 14.50
C LYS A 169 12.27 11.68 15.26
N ALA A 170 13.57 11.97 15.10
CA ALA A 170 14.25 13.02 15.85
C ALA A 170 13.70 14.42 15.56
N GLU A 171 13.35 14.70 14.30
CA GLU A 171 12.81 15.97 13.85
C GLU A 171 11.28 16.04 13.89
N ASN A 172 10.61 14.97 14.34
CA ASN A 172 9.15 14.88 14.41
C ASN A 172 8.46 15.19 13.07
N LEU A 173 9.02 14.66 11.96
CA LEU A 173 8.61 15.03 10.61
C LEU A 173 7.19 14.55 10.24
N VAL A 174 6.70 13.49 10.87
CA VAL A 174 5.31 13.01 10.68
C VAL A 174 4.32 14.08 11.14
N GLU A 175 4.53 14.63 12.34
CA GLU A 175 3.68 15.70 12.89
C GLU A 175 3.86 17.01 12.09
N ASN A 176 5.08 17.31 11.64
CA ASN A 176 5.33 18.45 10.76
C ASN A 176 4.54 18.32 9.44
N ALA A 177 4.52 17.15 8.82
CA ALA A 177 3.74 16.90 7.60
C ALA A 177 2.24 17.15 7.84
N ARG A 178 1.69 16.68 8.96
CA ARG A 178 0.30 16.91 9.34
C ARG A 178 0.00 18.41 9.46
N LYS A 179 0.78 19.13 10.26
CA LYS A 179 0.59 20.58 10.49
C LYS A 179 0.72 21.41 9.22
N MET A 180 1.68 21.05 8.36
CA MET A 180 1.87 21.79 7.11
C MET A 180 0.73 21.49 6.11
N GLY A 181 0.21 20.28 6.10
CA GLY A 181 -0.97 19.93 5.32
C GLY A 181 -2.19 20.74 5.74
N GLU A 182 -2.45 20.84 7.04
CA GLU A 182 -3.55 21.65 7.60
C GLU A 182 -3.41 23.13 7.18
N LYS A 183 -2.20 23.71 7.34
CA LYS A 183 -1.94 25.11 6.94
C LYS A 183 -2.16 25.36 5.45
N ILE A 184 -1.75 24.42 4.58
CA ILE A 184 -1.95 24.53 3.13
C ILE A 184 -3.45 24.53 2.82
N VAL A 185 -4.20 23.62 3.41
CA VAL A 185 -5.66 23.52 3.21
C VAL A 185 -6.38 24.78 3.69
N GLU A 186 -6.01 25.31 4.86
CA GLU A 186 -6.56 26.58 5.38
C GLU A 186 -6.24 27.75 4.46
N GLY A 187 -5.01 27.86 3.98
CA GLY A 187 -4.60 28.94 3.07
C GLY A 187 -5.24 28.90 1.67
N ILE A 188 -5.69 27.71 1.23
CA ILE A 188 -6.41 27.57 -0.05
C ILE A 188 -7.90 27.89 0.12
N LYS A 189 -8.49 27.65 1.30
CA LYS A 189 -9.91 27.90 1.58
C LYS A 189 -10.23 29.35 1.90
N GLY A 190 -9.26 30.14 2.32
CA GLY A 190 -9.37 31.56 2.63
C GLY A 190 -9.11 32.44 1.44
#